data_51412952e00891320eb3d4c1c6ba63b6
#
_entry.id   51412952e00891320eb3d4c1c6ba63b6
#
_cell.length_a   1.000
_cell.length_b   1.000
_cell.length_c   1.000
_cell.angle_alpha   90.00
_cell.angle_beta   90.00
_cell.angle_gamma   90.00
#
_symmetry.space_group_name_H-M   'P 1'
#
loop_
_entity.id
_entity.type
_entity.pdbx_description
1 polymer ?
#
loop_
_entity_poly.entity_id
_entity_poly.type
_entity_poly.pdbx_seq_one_letter_code
_entity_poly.pdbx_strand_id
1 'polypeptide(L)'
;RYTASLDMGRTERQRKVIQLIVQKAKKAGLPTIFKVMDAVFPMVSTSMDKTEILQLLPTVIGYSLNETTGFPSSIKFSNVKGSVIVPTKEGTSEADLVSNVIALHKFLYGDEAYTPSSTVQEISAKIAEIVSGLGELEDTQKITAEDENTANDSIIFENDGSGWVDNSTD
;
A
#
# COMPACT_ATOMS: atom_id res chain seq x y z
N ARG A 1 -3.76 -19.55 -9.82
CA ARG A 1 -2.61 -18.96 -10.52
C ARG A 1 -2.10 -17.80 -9.68
N TYR A 2 -1.21 -18.10 -8.77
CA TYR A 2 -0.59 -17.10 -7.92
C TYR A 2 0.35 -16.27 -8.78
N THR A 3 -0.06 -15.08 -9.12
CA THR A 3 0.74 -14.12 -9.87
C THR A 3 1.37 -13.13 -8.91
N ALA A 4 2.66 -13.02 -9.04
CA ALA A 4 3.53 -11.93 -8.63
C ALA A 4 3.27 -11.33 -7.25
N SER A 5 4.16 -11.58 -6.35
CA SER A 5 4.32 -10.94 -5.05
C SER A 5 3.05 -10.92 -4.18
N LEU A 6 2.86 -11.96 -3.39
CA LEU A 6 1.78 -12.06 -2.38
C LEU A 6 1.67 -10.77 -1.54
N ASP A 7 2.79 -10.15 -1.18
CA ASP A 7 2.82 -8.95 -0.36
C ASP A 7 2.39 -7.68 -1.11
N MET A 8 2.77 -7.52 -2.36
CA MET A 8 2.32 -6.38 -3.16
C MET A 8 0.83 -6.46 -3.45
N GLY A 9 0.32 -7.63 -3.81
CA GLY A 9 -1.11 -7.87 -3.99
C GLY A 9 -1.91 -7.71 -2.69
N ARG A 10 -1.33 -8.09 -1.54
CA ARG A 10 -1.93 -7.86 -0.22
C ARG A 10 -2.03 -6.37 0.08
N THR A 11 -0.97 -5.62 -0.12
CA THR A 11 -0.93 -4.18 0.09
C THR A 11 -1.91 -3.43 -0.82
N GLU A 12 -2.05 -3.85 -2.07
CA GLU A 12 -3.03 -3.28 -3.00
C GLU A 12 -4.47 -3.54 -2.52
N ARG A 13 -4.77 -4.76 -2.10
CA ARG A 13 -6.08 -5.09 -1.51
C ARG A 13 -6.36 -4.29 -0.25
N GLN A 14 -5.37 -4.12 0.64
CA GLN A 14 -5.52 -3.30 1.84
C GLN A 14 -5.82 -1.84 1.50
N ARG A 15 -5.11 -1.24 0.54
CA ARG A 15 -5.41 0.12 0.05
C ARG A 15 -6.82 0.21 -0.51
N LYS A 16 -7.26 -0.79 -1.27
CA LYS A 16 -8.62 -0.83 -1.82
C LYS A 16 -9.68 -0.86 -0.72
N VAL A 17 -9.48 -1.67 0.31
CA VAL A 17 -10.39 -1.74 1.47
C VAL A 17 -10.47 -0.39 2.17
N ILE A 18 -9.34 0.27 2.42
CA ILE A 18 -9.32 1.61 3.03
C ILE A 18 -10.09 2.62 2.18
N GLN A 19 -9.89 2.63 0.86
CA GLN A 19 -10.65 3.50 -0.05
C GLN A 19 -12.16 3.26 0.04
N LEU A 20 -12.58 2.00 0.06
CA LEU A 20 -14.01 1.65 0.18
C LEU A 20 -14.59 2.06 1.53
N ILE A 21 -13.84 1.87 2.63
CA ILE A 21 -14.26 2.32 3.97
C ILE A 21 -14.47 3.84 3.97
N VAL A 22 -13.52 4.62 3.46
CA VAL A 22 -13.62 6.08 3.41
C VAL A 22 -14.80 6.52 2.54
N GLN A 23 -15.00 5.91 1.38
CA GLN A 23 -16.14 6.21 0.52
C GLN A 23 -17.47 5.91 1.22
N LYS A 24 -17.57 4.77 1.90
CA LYS A 24 -18.75 4.38 2.66
C LYS A 24 -19.00 5.30 3.85
N ALA A 25 -17.94 5.65 4.60
CA ALA A 25 -18.03 6.59 5.72
C ALA A 25 -18.54 7.97 5.28
N LYS A 26 -18.04 8.50 4.16
CA LYS A 26 -18.52 9.78 3.59
C LYS A 26 -20.01 9.77 3.24
N LYS A 27 -20.51 8.62 2.76
CA LYS A 27 -21.94 8.46 2.41
C LYS A 27 -22.84 8.25 3.62
N ALA A 28 -22.30 7.72 4.72
CA ALA A 28 -23.08 7.31 5.88
C ALA A 28 -23.56 8.47 6.78
N GLY A 29 -22.96 9.65 6.62
CA GLY A 29 -23.26 10.84 7.43
C GLY A 29 -22.71 10.78 8.85
N LEU A 30 -22.67 11.97 9.50
CA LEU A 30 -22.09 12.16 10.83
C LEU A 30 -22.70 11.26 11.92
N PRO A 31 -24.03 11.05 12.00
CA PRO A 31 -24.60 10.20 13.06
C PRO A 31 -24.08 8.74 12.99
N THR A 32 -23.90 8.21 11.80
CA THR A 32 -23.36 6.86 11.62
C THR A 32 -21.88 6.80 12.00
N ILE A 33 -21.11 7.82 11.62
CA ILE A 33 -19.70 7.92 11.97
C ILE A 33 -19.53 7.95 13.50
N PHE A 34 -20.34 8.70 14.22
CA PHE A 34 -20.32 8.73 15.69
C PHE A 34 -20.59 7.36 16.30
N LYS A 35 -21.60 6.62 15.81
CA LYS A 35 -21.90 5.26 16.29
C LYS A 35 -20.74 4.29 16.05
N VAL A 36 -20.10 4.37 14.88
CA VAL A 36 -18.92 3.56 14.57
C VAL A 36 -17.76 3.92 15.48
N MET A 37 -17.52 5.22 15.72
CA MET A 37 -16.50 5.66 16.65
C MET A 37 -16.73 5.14 18.06
N ASP A 38 -17.95 5.21 18.57
CA ASP A 38 -18.28 4.70 19.90
C ASP A 38 -18.01 3.22 20.05
N ALA A 39 -18.24 2.44 18.97
CA ALA A 39 -17.99 1.01 18.96
C ALA A 39 -16.50 0.65 18.83
N VAL A 40 -15.74 1.42 18.04
CA VAL A 40 -14.35 1.09 17.70
C VAL A 40 -13.33 1.72 18.66
N PHE A 41 -13.63 2.90 19.20
CA PHE A 41 -12.69 3.64 20.05
C PHE A 41 -12.15 2.84 21.25
N PRO A 42 -12.98 2.04 21.97
CA PRO A 42 -12.47 1.21 23.06
C PRO A 42 -11.47 0.12 22.62
N MET A 43 -11.42 -0.19 21.31
CA MET A 43 -10.57 -1.24 20.74
C MET A 43 -9.25 -0.70 20.19
N VAL A 44 -9.09 0.64 20.16
CA VAL A 44 -7.93 1.32 19.57
C VAL A 44 -7.11 1.97 20.68
N SER A 45 -5.80 1.70 20.70
CA SER A 45 -4.87 2.43 21.56
C SER A 45 -4.33 3.65 20.80
N THR A 46 -4.62 4.84 21.30
CA THR A 46 -4.21 6.11 20.70
C THR A 46 -3.87 7.14 21.76
N SER A 47 -3.00 8.09 21.42
CA SER A 47 -2.68 9.25 22.27
C SER A 47 -3.71 10.37 22.16
N MET A 48 -4.63 10.31 21.19
CA MET A 48 -5.70 11.30 21.02
C MET A 48 -6.94 10.88 21.80
N ASP A 49 -7.57 11.84 22.45
CA ASP A 49 -8.86 11.59 23.09
C ASP A 49 -10.02 11.65 22.06
N LYS A 50 -11.19 11.17 22.50
CA LYS A 50 -12.38 11.15 21.65
C LYS A 50 -12.82 12.54 21.21
N THR A 51 -12.65 13.56 22.06
CA THR A 51 -13.04 14.94 21.79
C THR A 51 -12.16 15.55 20.71
N GLU A 52 -10.85 15.32 20.79
CA GLU A 52 -9.89 15.76 19.77
C GLU A 52 -10.21 15.16 18.40
N ILE A 53 -10.50 13.86 18.35
CA ILE A 53 -10.89 13.18 17.10
C ILE A 53 -12.21 13.78 16.55
N LEU A 54 -13.19 14.03 17.40
CA LEU A 54 -14.46 14.64 16.99
C LEU A 54 -14.29 16.05 16.41
N GLN A 55 -13.36 16.83 16.95
CA GLN A 55 -13.03 18.17 16.43
C GLN A 55 -12.39 18.13 15.04
N LEU A 56 -11.65 17.05 14.74
CA LEU A 56 -11.02 16.85 13.43
C LEU A 56 -11.98 16.32 12.35
N LEU A 57 -13.09 15.70 12.74
CA LEU A 57 -14.02 15.06 11.80
C LEU A 57 -14.49 15.97 10.64
N PRO A 58 -14.91 17.23 10.86
CA PRO A 58 -15.33 18.09 9.77
C PRO A 58 -14.24 18.32 8.74
N THR A 59 -12.99 18.45 9.19
CA THR A 59 -11.82 18.60 8.31
C THR A 59 -11.55 17.33 7.52
N VAL A 60 -11.56 16.17 8.19
CA VAL A 60 -11.29 14.87 7.57
C VAL A 60 -12.36 14.49 6.53
N ILE A 61 -13.63 14.82 6.77
CA ILE A 61 -14.71 14.58 5.81
C ILE A 61 -14.49 15.39 4.52
N GLY A 62 -13.89 16.58 4.62
CA GLY A 62 -13.51 17.42 3.48
C GLY A 62 -12.39 16.83 2.61
N TYR A 63 -11.55 15.95 3.13
CA TYR A 63 -10.48 15.34 2.36
C TYR A 63 -11.02 14.34 1.34
N SER A 64 -10.39 14.28 0.17
CA SER A 64 -10.64 13.26 -0.84
C SER A 64 -9.41 12.35 -0.97
N LEU A 65 -9.66 11.05 -1.03
CA LEU A 65 -8.64 10.06 -1.42
C LEU A 65 -8.73 9.91 -2.94
N ASN A 66 -7.92 10.68 -3.66
CA ASN A 66 -7.95 10.70 -5.12
C ASN A 66 -7.06 9.59 -5.70
N GLU A 67 -5.79 9.57 -5.30
CA GLU A 67 -4.79 8.67 -5.84
C GLU A 67 -4.04 7.96 -4.72
N THR A 68 -3.51 6.80 -5.03
CA THR A 68 -2.66 6.03 -4.11
C THR A 68 -1.47 5.50 -4.87
N THR A 69 -0.30 5.56 -4.27
CA THR A 69 0.92 4.97 -4.81
C THR A 69 1.61 4.08 -3.80
N GLY A 70 2.50 3.22 -4.26
CA GLY A 70 3.45 2.49 -3.44
C GLY A 70 4.84 3.11 -3.57
N PHE A 71 5.70 2.86 -2.59
CA PHE A 71 7.11 3.21 -2.68
C PHE A 71 7.97 1.97 -2.39
N PRO A 72 8.93 1.65 -3.25
CA PRO A 72 9.22 2.23 -4.56
C PRO A 72 8.06 2.06 -5.56
N SER A 73 7.89 2.99 -6.53
CA SER A 73 6.83 2.93 -7.54
C SER A 73 7.17 2.01 -8.72
N SER A 74 8.44 1.87 -9.03
CA SER A 74 8.96 0.94 -10.04
C SER A 74 9.91 -0.05 -9.38
N ILE A 75 9.63 -1.34 -9.53
CA ILE A 75 10.38 -2.42 -8.88
C ILE A 75 10.57 -3.61 -9.81
N LYS A 76 11.65 -4.34 -9.56
CA LYS A 76 11.90 -5.70 -10.04
C LYS A 76 12.33 -6.59 -8.87
N PHE A 77 12.43 -7.89 -9.10
CA PHE A 77 12.82 -8.86 -8.08
C PHE A 77 14.12 -9.53 -8.43
N SER A 78 15.00 -9.71 -7.46
CA SER A 78 16.08 -10.70 -7.55
C SER A 78 15.70 -11.93 -6.73
N ASN A 79 15.82 -13.10 -7.35
CA ASN A 79 15.51 -14.40 -6.74
C ASN A 79 16.79 -15.22 -6.47
N VAL A 80 17.97 -14.62 -6.58
CA VAL A 80 19.27 -15.34 -6.46
C VAL A 80 19.63 -15.68 -5.02
N LYS A 81 19.31 -14.79 -4.07
CA LYS A 81 19.58 -14.96 -2.63
C LYS A 81 18.34 -14.75 -1.79
N GLY A 82 17.24 -15.42 -2.14
CA GLY A 82 15.94 -15.12 -1.60
C GLY A 82 15.24 -14.05 -2.43
N SER A 83 14.03 -13.69 -2.06
CA SER A 83 13.25 -12.70 -2.80
C SER A 83 13.58 -11.29 -2.32
N VAL A 84 14.30 -10.54 -3.13
CA VAL A 84 14.71 -9.15 -2.84
C VAL A 84 14.00 -8.21 -3.80
N ILE A 85 13.39 -7.16 -3.25
CA ILE A 85 12.78 -6.07 -4.02
C ILE A 85 13.87 -5.06 -4.38
N VAL A 86 13.99 -4.77 -5.66
CA VAL A 86 14.95 -3.80 -6.20
C VAL A 86 14.18 -2.62 -6.77
N PRO A 87 14.40 -1.37 -6.29
CA PRO A 87 13.87 -0.18 -6.94
C PRO A 87 14.53 -0.02 -8.30
N THR A 88 13.74 0.14 -9.35
CA THR A 88 14.25 0.28 -10.72
C THR A 88 13.75 1.54 -11.38
N LYS A 89 14.44 1.97 -12.42
CA LYS A 89 13.95 2.99 -13.33
C LYS A 89 12.74 2.46 -14.08
N GLU A 90 11.69 3.26 -14.20
CA GLU A 90 10.45 2.88 -14.84
C GLU A 90 10.68 2.27 -16.23
N GLY A 91 10.06 1.13 -16.49
CA GLY A 91 10.17 0.40 -17.77
C GLY A 91 11.51 -0.28 -18.02
N THR A 92 12.42 -0.32 -17.06
CA THR A 92 13.74 -0.95 -17.20
C THR A 92 14.05 -1.94 -16.08
N SER A 93 15.18 -2.64 -16.18
CA SER A 93 15.78 -3.44 -15.10
C SER A 93 16.96 -2.73 -14.42
N GLU A 94 17.19 -1.46 -14.73
CA GLU A 94 18.25 -0.66 -14.12
C GLU A 94 17.87 -0.30 -12.69
N ALA A 95 18.72 -0.64 -11.72
CA ALA A 95 18.49 -0.30 -10.32
C ALA A 95 18.63 1.22 -10.12
N ASP A 96 17.55 1.87 -9.68
CA ASP A 96 17.49 3.32 -9.55
C ASP A 96 16.53 3.74 -8.43
N LEU A 97 17.09 4.05 -7.27
CA LEU A 97 16.32 4.65 -6.17
C LEU A 97 16.04 6.13 -6.42
N VAL A 98 16.93 6.85 -7.12
CA VAL A 98 16.80 8.29 -7.36
C VAL A 98 15.52 8.62 -8.10
N SER A 99 15.22 7.93 -9.21
CA SER A 99 13.99 8.14 -9.98
C SER A 99 12.73 7.85 -9.17
N ASN A 100 12.77 6.81 -8.32
CA ASN A 100 11.66 6.49 -7.42
C ASN A 100 11.40 7.57 -6.36
N VAL A 101 12.46 8.17 -5.81
CA VAL A 101 12.34 9.29 -4.85
C VAL A 101 11.80 10.54 -5.54
N ILE A 102 12.24 10.85 -6.76
CA ILE A 102 11.69 11.95 -7.56
C ILE A 102 10.18 11.73 -7.81
N ALA A 103 9.80 10.52 -8.24
CA ALA A 103 8.40 10.17 -8.47
C ALA A 103 7.55 10.31 -7.20
N LEU A 104 8.08 9.92 -6.04
CA LEU A 104 7.39 10.10 -4.76
C LEU A 104 7.20 11.57 -4.40
N HIS A 105 8.22 12.41 -4.57
CA HIS A 105 8.12 13.85 -4.31
C HIS A 105 7.11 14.52 -5.24
N LYS A 106 7.14 14.18 -6.53
CA LYS A 106 6.14 14.65 -7.49
C LYS A 106 4.72 14.24 -7.06
N PHE A 107 4.51 13.01 -6.63
CA PHE A 107 3.22 12.52 -6.18
C PHE A 107 2.72 13.25 -4.92
N LEU A 108 3.59 13.46 -3.92
CA LEU A 108 3.20 14.04 -2.63
C LEU A 108 3.05 15.56 -2.67
N TYR A 109 3.88 16.24 -3.43
CA TYR A 109 4.02 17.71 -3.37
C TYR A 109 3.77 18.40 -4.71
N GLY A 110 3.59 17.65 -5.80
CA GLY A 110 3.51 18.22 -7.15
C GLY A 110 4.84 18.84 -7.64
N ASP A 111 5.95 18.58 -6.95
CA ASP A 111 7.25 19.14 -7.26
C ASP A 111 7.94 18.34 -8.37
N GLU A 112 7.97 18.90 -9.57
CA GLU A 112 8.64 18.31 -10.74
C GLU A 112 10.15 18.64 -10.80
N ALA A 113 10.60 19.63 -10.02
CA ALA A 113 11.99 20.09 -10.02
C ALA A 113 12.81 19.55 -8.84
N TYR A 114 12.23 18.62 -8.06
CA TYR A 114 12.91 18.08 -6.90
C TYR A 114 14.23 17.40 -7.25
N THR A 115 15.28 17.78 -6.54
CA THR A 115 16.62 17.18 -6.66
C THR A 115 16.93 16.38 -5.39
N PRO A 116 17.12 15.05 -5.50
CA PRO A 116 17.47 14.22 -4.37
C PRO A 116 18.79 14.60 -3.71
N SER A 117 18.88 14.45 -2.39
CA SER A 117 20.09 14.73 -1.62
C SER A 117 21.26 13.83 -2.04
N SER A 118 22.50 14.25 -1.71
CA SER A 118 23.69 13.42 -1.93
C SER A 118 23.58 12.04 -1.27
N THR A 119 22.96 11.97 -0.08
CA THR A 119 22.72 10.71 0.63
C THR A 119 21.84 9.74 -0.19
N VAL A 120 20.78 10.23 -0.81
CA VAL A 120 19.91 9.41 -1.67
C VAL A 120 20.67 8.92 -2.90
N GLN A 121 21.50 9.79 -3.51
CA GLN A 121 22.32 9.42 -4.66
C GLN A 121 23.37 8.35 -4.30
N GLU A 122 24.04 8.49 -3.17
CA GLU A 122 25.02 7.52 -2.66
C GLU A 122 24.35 6.16 -2.37
N ILE A 123 23.17 6.15 -1.75
CA ILE A 123 22.41 4.93 -1.48
C ILE A 123 22.00 4.27 -2.80
N SER A 124 21.53 5.05 -3.76
CA SER A 124 21.16 4.54 -5.08
C SER A 124 22.34 3.89 -5.80
N ALA A 125 23.51 4.51 -5.75
CA ALA A 125 24.73 3.95 -6.32
C ALA A 125 25.13 2.62 -5.66
N LYS A 126 25.04 2.53 -4.32
CA LYS A 126 25.31 1.29 -3.59
C LYS A 126 24.31 0.19 -3.93
N ILE A 127 23.04 0.51 -4.10
CA ILE A 127 22.04 -0.47 -4.54
C ILE A 127 22.40 -0.98 -5.93
N ALA A 128 22.73 -0.10 -6.87
CA ALA A 128 23.11 -0.48 -8.24
C ALA A 128 24.37 -1.40 -8.24
N GLU A 129 25.36 -1.09 -7.42
CA GLU A 129 26.56 -1.93 -7.24
C GLU A 129 26.20 -3.34 -6.74
N ILE A 130 25.38 -3.43 -5.69
CA ILE A 130 24.96 -4.73 -5.13
C ILE A 130 24.16 -5.51 -6.18
N VAL A 131 23.24 -4.86 -6.86
CA VAL A 131 22.34 -5.49 -7.84
C VAL A 131 23.12 -6.00 -9.05
N SER A 132 24.19 -5.32 -9.47
CA SER A 132 25.03 -5.79 -10.58
C SER A 132 25.61 -7.20 -10.37
N GLY A 133 25.77 -7.61 -9.10
CA GLY A 133 26.21 -8.97 -8.72
C GLY A 133 25.08 -10.00 -8.57
N LEU A 134 23.81 -9.62 -8.73
CA LEU A 134 22.66 -10.50 -8.51
C LEU A 134 22.10 -11.16 -9.81
N GLY A 135 22.69 -10.83 -10.96
CA GLY A 135 22.20 -11.34 -12.25
C GLY A 135 20.94 -10.64 -12.75
N GLU A 136 20.16 -11.32 -13.57
CA GLU A 136 18.96 -10.75 -14.20
C GLU A 136 17.85 -10.53 -13.19
N LEU A 137 17.19 -9.36 -13.27
CA LEU A 137 16.03 -9.02 -12.44
C LEU A 137 14.74 -9.48 -13.12
N GLU A 138 13.81 -10.01 -12.34
CA GLU A 138 12.54 -10.56 -12.77
C GLU A 138 11.36 -9.65 -12.37
N ASP A 139 10.27 -9.72 -13.15
CA ASP A 139 9.02 -9.01 -12.83
C ASP A 139 8.22 -9.69 -11.70
N THR A 140 8.58 -10.93 -11.40
CA THR A 140 7.85 -11.76 -10.43
C THR A 140 8.77 -12.27 -9.34
N GLN A 141 8.24 -12.27 -8.13
CA GLN A 141 8.85 -12.93 -6.99
C GLN A 141 8.66 -14.44 -7.09
N LYS A 142 9.72 -15.23 -6.96
CA LYS A 142 9.59 -16.69 -6.84
C LYS A 142 9.10 -17.03 -5.43
N ILE A 143 8.05 -17.81 -5.34
CA ILE A 143 7.53 -18.33 -4.09
C ILE A 143 8.41 -19.51 -3.69
N THR A 144 8.97 -19.45 -2.47
CA THR A 144 9.65 -20.60 -1.87
C THR A 144 8.62 -21.52 -1.19
N ALA A 145 8.98 -22.77 -0.93
CA ALA A 145 8.10 -23.72 -0.25
C ALA A 145 7.67 -23.26 1.16
N GLU A 146 8.43 -22.35 1.77
CA GLU A 146 8.08 -21.72 3.06
C GLU A 146 6.96 -20.70 2.89
N ASP A 147 6.91 -19.98 1.76
CA ASP A 147 5.87 -19.01 1.47
C ASP A 147 4.54 -19.71 1.12
N GLU A 148 4.58 -20.92 0.53
CA GLU A 148 3.38 -21.72 0.24
C GLU A 148 2.65 -22.17 1.51
N ASN A 149 3.39 -22.44 2.59
CA ASN A 149 2.81 -22.88 3.86
C ASN A 149 2.08 -21.75 4.60
N THR A 150 2.55 -20.51 4.47
CA THR A 150 1.86 -19.33 5.00
C THR A 150 0.66 -18.89 4.15
N ALA A 151 0.65 -19.20 2.86
CA ALA A 151 -0.46 -18.88 1.96
C ALA A 151 -1.68 -19.79 2.19
N ASN A 152 -1.47 -21.02 2.67
CA ASN A 152 -2.55 -21.97 2.97
C ASN A 152 -3.34 -21.64 4.26
N ASP A 153 -2.78 -20.78 5.12
CA ASP A 153 -3.45 -20.30 6.34
C ASP A 153 -4.27 -19.02 6.09
N SER A 154 -4.19 -18.44 4.89
CA SER A 154 -5.03 -17.32 4.51
C SER A 154 -6.43 -17.83 4.13
N ILE A 155 -7.40 -17.49 4.98
CA ILE A 155 -8.83 -17.75 4.81
C ILE A 155 -9.22 -17.49 3.35
N ILE A 156 -9.57 -18.56 2.64
CA ILE A 156 -10.20 -18.49 1.33
C ILE A 156 -11.60 -17.92 1.58
N PHE A 157 -11.82 -16.65 1.28
CA PHE A 157 -13.17 -16.17 1.08
C PHE A 157 -13.65 -16.74 -0.25
N GLU A 158 -14.27 -17.89 -0.21
CA GLU A 158 -15.09 -18.35 -1.32
C GLU A 158 -16.21 -17.33 -1.50
N ASN A 159 -16.21 -16.69 -2.65
CA ASN A 159 -17.34 -15.87 -3.07
C ASN A 159 -18.44 -16.84 -3.49
N ASP A 160 -19.28 -17.22 -2.53
CA ASP A 160 -20.41 -18.15 -2.74
C ASP A 160 -21.59 -17.52 -3.51
N GLY A 161 -21.40 -16.30 -4.05
CA GLY A 161 -22.44 -15.64 -4.84
C GLY A 161 -23.68 -15.22 -4.06
N SER A 162 -23.69 -15.35 -2.72
CA SER A 162 -24.78 -14.85 -1.88
C SER A 162 -24.63 -13.33 -1.74
N GLY A 163 -25.24 -12.59 -2.69
CA GLY A 163 -25.41 -11.16 -2.58
C GLY A 163 -26.09 -10.82 -1.27
N TRP A 164 -25.54 -9.84 -0.56
CA TRP A 164 -26.18 -9.24 0.60
C TRP A 164 -27.55 -8.74 0.18
N VAL A 165 -28.61 -9.48 0.55
CA VAL A 165 -29.99 -9.03 0.43
C VAL A 165 -30.20 -8.08 1.59
N ASP A 166 -30.39 -6.80 1.30
CA ASP A 166 -30.81 -5.80 2.26
C ASP A 166 -32.29 -6.08 2.63
N ASN A 167 -32.49 -6.75 3.75
CA ASN A 167 -33.78 -6.95 4.37
C ASN A 167 -34.12 -5.79 5.30
N SER A 168 -34.11 -4.56 4.80
CA SER A 168 -34.71 -3.41 5.49
C SER A 168 -36.07 -3.08 4.88
N THR A 169 -37.08 -3.91 5.14
CA THR A 169 -38.50 -3.51 5.10
C THR A 169 -39.12 -4.02 6.39
N ASP A 170 -39.25 -3.13 7.38
CA ASP A 170 -40.44 -2.73 8.14
C ASP A 170 -40.02 -1.77 9.24
#